data_e9a284ab8392f8f064b4145f231d146d
#
_entry.id   e9a284ab8392f8f064b4145f231d146d
#
_cell.length_a   1.000
_cell.length_b   1.000
_cell.length_c   1.000
_cell.angle_alpha   90.00
_cell.angle_beta   90.00
_cell.angle_gamma   90.00
#
_symmetry.space_group_name_H-M   'P 1'
#
loop_
_entity.id
_entity.type
_entity.pdbx_description
1 polymer ?
#
loop_
_entity_poly.entity_id
_entity_poly.type
_entity_poly.pdbx_seq_one_letter_code
_entity_poly.pdbx_strand_id
1 'polypeptide(L)'
;METTLILLRQVLIMFLLAAVGFTAYRAGKISNEGGKTIGNLLIYVSLPAVIVKGFLVERTTERMIGLLISMAAAAVILAVCVLVARLCFKKDAIASFGAAFSNPGFFGIPLITAILNDGAVFYIAPFIAFLNLLQWSYGVSLLTGKKTGLNAKQVLTAPFMIAIAVGLILFFTGLSLPSVLTKTLDFCAGLNTPLAMFAVGVYLAQCSFLKMLKRGKLYAVSAVRLVLIPLIVLALLTVIPGIGNDIRYGMLISAACPVGSNLAVYARLHDKDYTYAVETVAASTLFCVVTIPLLVQLAGILWSM
;
A
#
# COMPACT_ATOMS: atom_id res chain seq x y z
N MET A 1 -4.50 13.05 -19.97
CA MET A 1 -3.12 13.62 -19.90
C MET A 1 -2.85 14.34 -18.58
N GLU A 2 -3.77 15.11 -18.07
CA GLU A 2 -3.61 15.88 -16.82
C GLU A 2 -3.36 14.99 -15.60
N THR A 3 -4.15 13.95 -15.41
CA THR A 3 -4.00 12.97 -14.32
C THR A 3 -2.63 12.29 -14.32
N THR A 4 -2.11 11.92 -15.49
CA THR A 4 -0.79 11.30 -15.64
C THR A 4 0.33 12.24 -15.23
N LEU A 5 0.21 13.53 -15.58
CA LEU A 5 1.19 14.56 -15.21
C LEU A 5 1.20 14.82 -13.69
N ILE A 6 0.01 14.91 -13.07
CA ILE A 6 -0.13 15.02 -11.60
C ILE A 6 0.57 13.82 -10.93
N LEU A 7 0.34 12.64 -11.45
CA LEU A 7 0.90 11.40 -10.89
C LEU A 7 2.42 11.32 -11.04
N LEU A 8 2.95 11.69 -12.21
CA LEU A 8 4.40 11.80 -12.43
C LEU A 8 5.04 12.80 -11.46
N ARG A 9 4.42 13.97 -11.30
CA ARG A 9 4.88 14.98 -10.34
C ARG A 9 4.87 14.44 -8.91
N GLN A 10 3.79 13.76 -8.50
CA GLN A 10 3.69 13.17 -7.17
C GLN A 10 4.74 12.09 -6.94
N VAL A 11 4.94 11.20 -7.91
CA VAL A 11 5.99 10.16 -7.84
C VAL A 11 7.37 10.79 -7.71
N LEU A 12 7.69 11.84 -8.48
CA LEU A 12 8.96 12.56 -8.36
C LEU A 12 9.14 13.16 -6.97
N ILE A 13 8.10 13.82 -6.41
CA ILE A 13 8.14 14.36 -5.05
C ILE A 13 8.43 13.24 -4.04
N MET A 14 7.74 12.10 -4.17
CA MET A 14 7.95 10.95 -3.29
C MET A 14 9.39 10.43 -3.38
N PHE A 15 9.96 10.33 -4.57
CA PHE A 15 11.35 9.89 -4.73
C PHE A 15 12.38 10.90 -4.23
N LEU A 16 12.13 12.19 -4.36
CA LEU A 16 12.97 13.22 -3.73
C LEU A 16 12.96 13.10 -2.20
N LEU A 17 11.79 12.88 -1.60
CA LEU A 17 11.70 12.61 -0.16
C LEU A 17 12.42 11.30 0.23
N ALA A 18 12.30 10.25 -0.57
CA ALA A 18 13.04 9.01 -0.36
C ALA A 18 14.56 9.22 -0.46
N ALA A 19 15.02 10.07 -1.39
CA ALA A 19 16.43 10.44 -1.50
C ALA A 19 16.94 11.19 -0.24
N VAL A 20 16.09 12.02 0.39
CA VAL A 20 16.43 12.64 1.69
C VAL A 20 16.62 11.58 2.77
N GLY A 21 15.70 10.62 2.89
CA GLY A 21 15.82 9.51 3.85
C GLY A 21 17.05 8.64 3.59
N PHE A 22 17.34 8.36 2.30
CA PHE A 22 18.52 7.61 1.85
C PHE A 22 19.82 8.32 2.25
N THR A 23 19.95 9.61 1.93
CA THR A 23 21.14 10.40 2.22
C THR A 23 21.35 10.59 3.71
N ALA A 24 20.29 10.84 4.47
CA ALA A 24 20.35 10.96 5.92
C ALA A 24 20.83 9.66 6.59
N TYR A 25 20.38 8.50 6.10
CA TYR A 25 20.86 7.20 6.57
C TYR A 25 22.34 6.98 6.21
N ARG A 26 22.74 7.22 4.96
CA ARG A 26 24.12 7.07 4.50
C ARG A 26 25.08 8.02 5.20
N ALA A 27 24.64 9.20 5.57
CA ALA A 27 25.39 10.19 6.35
C ALA A 27 25.43 9.86 7.87
N GLY A 28 24.87 8.73 8.30
CA GLY A 28 24.83 8.33 9.71
C GLY A 28 23.91 9.17 10.61
N LYS A 29 23.08 10.05 10.02
CA LYS A 29 22.11 10.87 10.78
C LYS A 29 20.85 10.09 11.18
N ILE A 30 20.51 9.06 10.43
CA ILE A 30 19.46 8.09 10.77
C ILE A 30 20.14 6.72 10.92
N SER A 31 19.99 6.12 12.10
CA SER A 31 20.45 4.75 12.38
C SER A 31 19.38 3.72 11.94
N ASN A 32 19.70 2.42 12.05
CA ASN A 32 18.71 1.35 11.86
C ASN A 32 17.52 1.47 12.84
N GLU A 33 17.79 1.85 14.08
CA GLU A 33 16.75 2.10 15.09
C GLU A 33 15.93 3.35 14.75
N GLY A 34 16.59 4.42 14.27
CA GLY A 34 15.91 5.62 13.77
C GLY A 34 14.96 5.31 12.61
N GLY A 35 15.36 4.45 11.66
CA GLY A 35 14.50 3.98 10.58
C GLY A 35 13.27 3.21 11.07
N LYS A 36 13.43 2.36 12.10
CA LYS A 36 12.28 1.68 12.75
C LYS A 36 11.33 2.69 13.43
N THR A 37 11.90 3.69 14.11
CA THR A 37 11.11 4.74 14.77
C THR A 37 10.28 5.53 13.76
N ILE A 38 10.82 5.89 12.60
CA ILE A 38 10.09 6.52 11.50
C ILE A 38 8.94 5.61 11.05
N GLY A 39 9.20 4.32 10.85
CA GLY A 39 8.16 3.35 10.52
C GLY A 39 7.07 3.22 11.59
N ASN A 40 7.43 3.26 12.87
CA ASN A 40 6.48 3.23 13.96
C ASN A 40 5.60 4.50 13.99
N LEU A 41 6.17 5.69 13.83
CA LEU A 41 5.40 6.94 13.74
C LEU A 41 4.40 6.89 12.57
N LEU A 42 4.81 6.32 11.44
CA LEU A 42 3.93 6.14 10.30
C LEU A 42 2.76 5.20 10.63
N ILE A 43 3.04 4.04 11.21
CA ILE A 43 2.03 2.99 11.45
C ILE A 43 1.09 3.34 12.62
N TYR A 44 1.63 3.94 13.69
CA TYR A 44 0.86 4.19 14.92
C TYR A 44 0.24 5.59 15.00
N VAL A 45 0.70 6.55 14.21
CA VAL A 45 0.21 7.93 14.26
C VAL A 45 -0.36 8.37 12.92
N SER A 46 0.47 8.38 11.88
CA SER A 46 0.09 9.02 10.63
C SER A 46 -0.92 8.22 9.82
N LEU A 47 -0.69 6.92 9.62
CA LEU A 47 -1.61 6.06 8.87
C LEU A 47 -3.01 5.98 9.52
N PRO A 48 -3.15 5.80 10.86
CA PRO A 48 -4.44 5.91 11.53
C PRO A 48 -5.13 7.26 11.30
N ALA A 49 -4.39 8.37 11.38
CA ALA A 49 -4.96 9.70 11.16
C ALA A 49 -5.48 9.87 9.72
N VAL A 50 -4.74 9.40 8.71
CA VAL A 50 -5.18 9.42 7.31
C VAL A 50 -6.45 8.60 7.12
N ILE A 51 -6.52 7.41 7.72
CA ILE A 51 -7.70 6.54 7.62
C ILE A 51 -8.90 7.23 8.27
N VAL A 52 -8.80 7.70 9.52
CA VAL A 52 -9.90 8.40 10.19
C VAL A 52 -10.35 9.60 9.37
N LYS A 53 -9.41 10.42 8.86
CA LYS A 53 -9.71 11.56 7.99
C LYS A 53 -10.46 11.15 6.73
N GLY A 54 -10.09 10.05 6.10
CA GLY A 54 -10.79 9.52 4.92
C GLY A 54 -12.26 9.16 5.19
N PHE A 55 -12.62 8.82 6.43
CA PHE A 55 -14.01 8.56 6.82
C PHE A 55 -14.80 9.81 7.23
N LEU A 56 -14.14 10.97 7.37
CA LEU A 56 -14.82 12.25 7.64
C LEU A 56 -15.46 12.80 6.35
N VAL A 57 -16.33 12.02 5.77
CA VAL A 57 -17.08 12.34 4.55
C VAL A 57 -18.57 12.29 4.86
N GLU A 58 -19.35 13.05 4.09
CA GLU A 58 -20.79 13.08 4.27
C GLU A 58 -21.41 11.70 4.06
N ARG A 59 -22.32 11.30 4.94
CA ARG A 59 -23.02 10.03 4.85
C ARG A 59 -24.13 10.12 3.79
N THR A 60 -23.87 9.51 2.64
CA THR A 60 -24.85 9.36 1.55
C THR A 60 -25.09 7.88 1.26
N THR A 61 -26.26 7.57 0.69
CA THR A 61 -26.57 6.19 0.23
C THR A 61 -25.55 5.73 -0.81
N GLU A 62 -25.13 6.62 -1.69
CA GLU A 62 -24.11 6.34 -2.71
C GLU A 62 -22.78 5.90 -2.07
N ARG A 63 -22.32 6.62 -1.05
CA ARG A 63 -21.08 6.25 -0.33
C ARG A 63 -21.21 4.93 0.43
N MET A 64 -22.37 4.64 1.02
CA MET A 64 -22.59 3.35 1.69
C MET A 64 -22.54 2.19 0.68
N ILE A 65 -23.20 2.34 -0.46
CA ILE A 65 -23.14 1.35 -1.54
C ILE A 65 -21.70 1.25 -2.08
N GLY A 66 -21.03 2.38 -2.29
CA GLY A 66 -19.63 2.43 -2.72
C GLY A 66 -18.68 1.71 -1.75
N LEU A 67 -18.91 1.81 -0.43
CA LEU A 67 -18.13 1.08 0.56
C LEU A 67 -18.31 -0.44 0.41
N LEU A 68 -19.55 -0.92 0.22
CA LEU A 68 -19.83 -2.34 0.00
C LEU A 68 -19.20 -2.85 -1.29
N ILE A 69 -19.30 -2.07 -2.38
CA ILE A 69 -18.62 -2.37 -3.65
C ILE A 69 -17.11 -2.44 -3.46
N SER A 70 -16.54 -1.49 -2.69
CA SER A 70 -15.10 -1.47 -2.37
C SER A 70 -14.67 -2.69 -1.57
N MET A 71 -15.47 -3.15 -0.61
CA MET A 71 -15.20 -4.38 0.13
C MET A 71 -15.18 -5.61 -0.78
N ALA A 72 -16.20 -5.75 -1.65
CA ALA A 72 -16.28 -6.85 -2.60
C ALA A 72 -15.11 -6.81 -3.60
N ALA A 73 -14.81 -5.63 -4.18
CA ALA A 73 -13.70 -5.44 -5.10
C ALA A 73 -12.36 -5.76 -4.45
N ALA A 74 -12.12 -5.28 -3.23
CA ALA A 74 -10.88 -5.57 -2.47
C ALA A 74 -10.70 -7.07 -2.23
N ALA A 75 -11.76 -7.78 -1.84
CA ALA A 75 -11.71 -9.22 -1.61
C ALA A 75 -11.35 -9.98 -2.89
N VAL A 76 -12.01 -9.67 -4.01
CA VAL A 76 -11.75 -10.30 -5.32
C VAL A 76 -10.33 -9.99 -5.80
N ILE A 77 -9.92 -8.72 -5.76
CA ILE A 77 -8.58 -8.31 -6.22
C ILE A 77 -7.49 -8.99 -5.40
N LEU A 78 -7.60 -9.03 -4.08
CA LEU A 78 -6.61 -9.68 -3.22
C LEU A 78 -6.59 -11.20 -3.43
N ALA A 79 -7.74 -11.83 -3.67
CA ALA A 79 -7.78 -13.24 -4.04
C ALA A 79 -7.04 -13.51 -5.37
N VAL A 80 -7.22 -12.65 -6.37
CA VAL A 80 -6.48 -12.70 -7.64
C VAL A 80 -4.98 -12.48 -7.41
N CYS A 81 -4.57 -11.49 -6.60
CA CYS A 81 -3.17 -11.24 -6.27
C CYS A 81 -2.52 -12.49 -5.66
N VAL A 82 -3.18 -13.12 -4.69
CA VAL A 82 -2.69 -14.34 -4.03
C VAL A 82 -2.63 -15.51 -5.01
N LEU A 83 -3.65 -15.70 -5.83
CA LEU A 83 -3.71 -16.78 -6.82
C LEU A 83 -2.57 -16.66 -7.84
N VAL A 84 -2.43 -15.50 -8.47
CA VAL A 84 -1.39 -15.24 -9.48
C VAL A 84 0.00 -15.40 -8.88
N ALA A 85 0.25 -14.83 -7.71
CA ALA A 85 1.52 -14.96 -7.02
C ALA A 85 1.87 -16.42 -6.71
N ARG A 86 0.89 -17.20 -6.23
CA ARG A 86 1.06 -18.62 -5.95
C ARG A 86 1.32 -19.45 -7.21
N LEU A 87 0.67 -19.12 -8.31
CA LEU A 87 0.88 -19.81 -9.60
C LEU A 87 2.29 -19.54 -10.15
N CYS A 88 2.75 -18.28 -10.06
CA CYS A 88 4.07 -17.87 -10.55
C CYS A 88 5.23 -18.34 -9.66
N PHE A 89 5.04 -18.36 -8.34
CA PHE A 89 6.14 -18.59 -7.37
C PHE A 89 5.85 -19.70 -6.36
N LYS A 90 5.39 -20.86 -6.84
CA LYS A 90 4.98 -22.02 -6.00
C LYS A 90 6.02 -22.47 -4.97
N LYS A 91 7.31 -22.35 -5.28
CA LYS A 91 8.43 -22.86 -4.46
C LYS A 91 9.22 -21.77 -3.75
N ASP A 92 8.90 -20.51 -3.94
CA ASP A 92 9.61 -19.36 -3.36
C ASP A 92 8.64 -18.51 -2.53
N ALA A 93 8.66 -18.75 -1.22
CA ALA A 93 7.74 -18.10 -0.29
C ALA A 93 7.92 -16.56 -0.25
N ILE A 94 9.17 -16.07 -0.33
CA ILE A 94 9.47 -14.63 -0.33
C ILE A 94 8.97 -13.99 -1.63
N ALA A 95 9.26 -14.62 -2.77
CA ALA A 95 8.77 -14.16 -4.07
C ALA A 95 7.24 -14.16 -4.14
N SER A 96 6.60 -15.24 -3.67
CA SER A 96 5.14 -15.36 -3.64
C SER A 96 4.50 -14.32 -2.72
N PHE A 97 5.05 -14.09 -1.52
CA PHE A 97 4.58 -13.03 -0.62
C PHE A 97 4.75 -11.65 -1.27
N GLY A 98 5.93 -11.36 -1.83
CA GLY A 98 6.22 -10.09 -2.48
C GLY A 98 5.31 -9.81 -3.68
N ALA A 99 5.03 -10.83 -4.50
CA ALA A 99 4.11 -10.70 -5.62
C ALA A 99 2.64 -10.54 -5.16
N ALA A 100 2.21 -11.20 -4.07
CA ALA A 100 0.83 -11.13 -3.60
C ALA A 100 0.49 -9.80 -2.93
N PHE A 101 1.40 -9.24 -2.12
CA PHE A 101 1.07 -8.16 -1.19
C PHE A 101 1.75 -6.84 -1.55
N SER A 102 0.94 -5.86 -1.91
CA SER A 102 1.35 -4.49 -2.21
C SER A 102 1.54 -3.62 -0.96
N ASN A 103 1.95 -2.38 -1.17
CA ASN A 103 2.17 -1.36 -0.13
C ASN A 103 1.23 -0.15 -0.29
N PRO A 104 -0.09 -0.32 -0.19
CA PRO A 104 -1.03 0.78 -0.40
C PRO A 104 -0.97 1.86 0.67
N GLY A 105 -0.60 1.51 1.93
CA GLY A 105 -0.51 2.49 3.02
C GLY A 105 0.63 3.49 2.84
N PHE A 106 1.80 3.04 2.35
CA PHE A 106 2.98 3.89 2.20
C PHE A 106 3.06 4.55 0.82
N PHE A 107 2.66 3.83 -0.22
CA PHE A 107 2.73 4.29 -1.61
C PHE A 107 1.38 4.68 -2.19
N GLY A 108 0.35 3.87 -1.92
CA GLY A 108 -0.96 4.06 -2.53
C GLY A 108 -1.68 5.30 -2.03
N ILE A 109 -1.74 5.51 -0.72
CA ILE A 109 -2.43 6.67 -0.13
C ILE A 109 -1.90 7.98 -0.70
N PRO A 110 -0.57 8.28 -0.71
CA PRO A 110 -0.05 9.51 -1.30
C PRO A 110 -0.41 9.73 -2.77
N LEU A 111 -0.49 8.66 -3.55
CA LEU A 111 -0.83 8.73 -4.97
C LEU A 111 -2.33 8.94 -5.17
N ILE A 112 -3.15 8.23 -4.40
CA ILE A 112 -4.61 8.30 -4.48
C ILE A 112 -5.11 9.68 -4.05
N THR A 113 -4.58 10.22 -2.94
CA THR A 113 -4.95 11.56 -2.46
C THR A 113 -4.50 12.66 -3.42
N ALA A 114 -3.41 12.48 -4.14
CA ALA A 114 -2.93 13.44 -5.13
C ALA A 114 -3.79 13.49 -6.40
N ILE A 115 -4.38 12.36 -6.81
CA ILE A 115 -5.16 12.26 -8.06
C ILE A 115 -6.66 12.50 -7.81
N LEU A 116 -7.17 11.96 -6.71
CA LEU A 116 -8.58 12.00 -6.39
C LEU A 116 -8.86 13.07 -5.31
N ASN A 117 -8.73 12.72 -4.06
CA ASN A 117 -8.83 13.57 -2.87
C ASN A 117 -8.66 12.71 -1.61
N ASP A 118 -8.63 13.34 -0.43
CA ASP A 118 -8.53 12.62 0.84
C ASP A 118 -9.72 11.67 1.10
N GLY A 119 -10.91 12.02 0.62
CA GLY A 119 -12.11 11.18 0.74
C GLY A 119 -12.03 9.85 -0.03
N ALA A 120 -11.15 9.74 -1.02
CA ALA A 120 -10.95 8.47 -1.73
C ALA A 120 -10.31 7.38 -0.85
N VAL A 121 -9.66 7.77 0.26
CA VAL A 121 -9.12 6.83 1.27
C VAL A 121 -10.24 6.00 1.89
N PHE A 122 -11.45 6.54 1.99
CA PHE A 122 -12.66 5.82 2.42
C PHE A 122 -12.87 4.52 1.63
N TYR A 123 -12.72 4.57 0.31
CA TYR A 123 -12.94 3.43 -0.55
C TYR A 123 -11.79 2.42 -0.57
N ILE A 124 -10.56 2.83 -0.21
CA ILE A 124 -9.41 1.91 -0.16
C ILE A 124 -9.16 1.32 1.23
N ALA A 125 -9.82 1.83 2.27
CA ALA A 125 -9.69 1.31 3.63
C ALA A 125 -10.00 -0.21 3.72
N PRO A 126 -11.05 -0.76 3.05
CA PRO A 126 -11.28 -2.20 3.02
C PRO A 126 -10.13 -2.99 2.38
N PHE A 127 -9.51 -2.45 1.32
CA PHE A 127 -8.35 -3.10 0.70
C PHE A 127 -7.18 -3.20 1.68
N ILE A 128 -6.87 -2.12 2.40
CA ILE A 128 -5.82 -2.10 3.43
C ILE A 128 -6.14 -3.09 4.55
N ALA A 129 -7.39 -3.15 5.02
CA ALA A 129 -7.82 -4.08 6.04
C ALA A 129 -7.63 -5.54 5.61
N PHE A 130 -8.20 -5.93 4.47
CA PHE A 130 -8.13 -7.31 3.97
C PHE A 130 -6.71 -7.71 3.61
N LEU A 131 -5.91 -6.81 3.03
CA LEU A 131 -4.51 -7.05 2.74
C LEU A 131 -3.72 -7.40 4.02
N ASN A 132 -3.88 -6.65 5.10
CA ASN A 132 -3.20 -6.92 6.35
C ASN A 132 -3.69 -8.22 7.01
N LEU A 133 -5.00 -8.50 6.97
CA LEU A 133 -5.55 -9.77 7.43
C LEU A 133 -4.94 -10.96 6.70
N LEU A 134 -4.84 -10.86 5.37
CA LEU A 134 -4.22 -11.89 4.55
C LEU A 134 -2.71 -12.00 4.78
N GLN A 135 -2.02 -10.90 5.02
CA GLN A 135 -0.59 -10.94 5.37
C GLN A 135 -0.35 -11.67 6.69
N TRP A 136 -1.15 -11.38 7.73
CA TRP A 136 -1.00 -12.01 9.05
C TRP A 136 -1.42 -13.48 9.10
N SER A 137 -2.33 -13.90 8.24
CA SER A 137 -2.77 -15.30 8.15
C SER A 137 -2.02 -16.06 7.08
N TYR A 138 -2.42 -15.87 5.83
CA TYR A 138 -1.85 -16.59 4.68
C TYR A 138 -0.37 -16.23 4.44
N GLY A 139 -0.01 -14.95 4.52
CA GLY A 139 1.36 -14.49 4.28
C GLY A 139 2.36 -15.08 5.27
N VAL A 140 2.03 -15.07 6.56
CA VAL A 140 2.86 -15.70 7.61
C VAL A 140 2.89 -17.20 7.44
N SER A 141 1.76 -17.84 7.13
CA SER A 141 1.70 -19.28 6.84
C SER A 141 2.59 -19.67 5.66
N LEU A 142 2.61 -18.84 4.61
CA LEU A 142 3.45 -19.04 3.43
C LEU A 142 4.95 -18.97 3.77
N LEU A 143 5.36 -18.00 4.58
CA LEU A 143 6.76 -17.84 4.99
C LEU A 143 7.21 -18.93 5.96
N THR A 144 6.38 -19.30 6.91
CA THR A 144 6.74 -20.27 7.97
C THR A 144 6.59 -21.73 7.52
N GLY A 145 5.76 -22.01 6.51
CA GLY A 145 5.34 -23.35 6.13
C GLY A 145 4.36 -24.00 7.12
N LYS A 146 3.94 -23.28 8.16
CA LYS A 146 2.97 -23.76 9.17
C LYS A 146 1.64 -23.03 8.97
N LYS A 147 0.51 -23.74 9.16
CA LYS A 147 -0.80 -23.09 9.16
C LYS A 147 -0.88 -22.16 10.38
N THR A 148 -0.86 -20.86 10.12
CA THR A 148 -1.01 -19.83 11.15
C THR A 148 -2.44 -19.33 11.09
N GLY A 149 -3.18 -19.52 12.20
CA GLY A 149 -4.53 -18.96 12.34
C GLY A 149 -4.48 -17.45 12.55
N LEU A 150 -5.59 -16.77 12.23
CA LEU A 150 -5.78 -15.36 12.59
C LEU A 150 -5.83 -15.22 14.11
N ASN A 151 -4.94 -14.42 14.66
CA ASN A 151 -5.05 -14.00 16.05
C ASN A 151 -6.00 -12.80 16.12
N ALA A 152 -7.25 -13.05 16.52
CA ALA A 152 -8.28 -12.02 16.60
C ALA A 152 -7.84 -10.81 17.45
N LYS A 153 -7.13 -11.04 18.56
CA LYS A 153 -6.61 -9.96 19.40
C LYS A 153 -5.62 -9.07 18.61
N GLN A 154 -4.69 -9.68 17.90
CA GLN A 154 -3.70 -8.94 17.07
C GLN A 154 -4.39 -8.12 15.97
N VAL A 155 -5.43 -8.67 15.35
CA VAL A 155 -6.23 -7.98 14.33
C VAL A 155 -6.94 -6.77 14.93
N LEU A 156 -7.70 -6.97 16.01
CA LEU A 156 -8.53 -5.93 16.63
C LEU A 156 -7.71 -4.82 17.29
N THR A 157 -6.49 -5.12 17.76
CA THR A 157 -5.61 -4.14 18.39
C THR A 157 -4.67 -3.44 17.40
N ALA A 158 -4.73 -3.77 16.12
CA ALA A 158 -3.91 -3.10 15.13
C ALA A 158 -4.32 -1.64 14.92
N PRO A 159 -3.37 -0.68 14.88
CA PRO A 159 -3.68 0.73 14.80
C PRO A 159 -4.60 1.11 13.64
N PHE A 160 -4.37 0.52 12.47
CA PHE A 160 -5.19 0.78 11.29
C PHE A 160 -6.61 0.19 11.41
N MET A 161 -6.79 -0.96 12.11
CA MET A 161 -8.13 -1.54 12.36
C MET A 161 -8.92 -0.68 13.35
N ILE A 162 -8.25 -0.18 14.39
CA ILE A 162 -8.85 0.77 15.34
C ILE A 162 -9.26 2.04 14.58
N ALA A 163 -8.40 2.56 13.70
CA ALA A 163 -8.71 3.74 12.89
C ALA A 163 -9.90 3.53 11.95
N ILE A 164 -10.00 2.36 11.31
CA ILE A 164 -11.18 2.01 10.49
C ILE A 164 -12.44 1.92 11.36
N ALA A 165 -12.38 1.29 12.53
CA ALA A 165 -13.52 1.19 13.44
C ALA A 165 -13.98 2.58 13.91
N VAL A 166 -13.06 3.46 14.33
CA VAL A 166 -13.36 4.84 14.69
C VAL A 166 -13.93 5.60 13.50
N GLY A 167 -13.33 5.47 12.32
CA GLY A 167 -13.79 6.09 11.09
C GLY A 167 -15.22 5.65 10.72
N LEU A 168 -15.53 4.36 10.80
CA LEU A 168 -16.87 3.84 10.56
C LEU A 168 -17.88 4.40 11.57
N ILE A 169 -17.53 4.47 12.85
CA ILE A 169 -18.41 5.07 13.88
C ILE A 169 -18.71 6.52 13.51
N LEU A 170 -17.70 7.32 13.18
CA LEU A 170 -17.89 8.73 12.78
C LEU A 170 -18.74 8.85 11.51
N PHE A 171 -18.50 8.03 10.51
CA PHE A 171 -19.26 8.01 9.27
C PHE A 171 -20.74 7.64 9.50
N PHE A 172 -21.03 6.58 10.27
CA PHE A 172 -22.40 6.13 10.48
C PHE A 172 -23.20 7.03 11.44
N THR A 173 -22.53 7.62 12.43
CA THR A 173 -23.17 8.56 13.37
C THR A 173 -23.34 9.95 12.80
N GLY A 174 -22.57 10.31 11.76
CA GLY A 174 -22.53 11.67 11.21
C GLY A 174 -21.94 12.70 12.18
N LEU A 175 -21.18 12.28 13.16
CA LEU A 175 -20.64 13.13 14.22
C LEU A 175 -19.51 13.98 13.66
N SER A 176 -19.68 15.31 13.72
CA SER A 176 -18.64 16.25 13.33
C SER A 176 -17.62 16.41 14.46
N LEU A 177 -16.35 16.31 14.11
CA LEU A 177 -15.27 16.55 15.08
C LEU A 177 -15.09 18.06 15.32
N PRO A 178 -14.77 18.48 16.56
CA PRO A 178 -14.34 19.85 16.84
C PRO A 178 -13.16 20.25 15.94
N SER A 179 -13.11 21.52 15.54
CA SER A 179 -12.09 22.04 14.62
C SER A 179 -10.65 21.79 15.08
N VAL A 180 -10.41 21.81 16.39
CA VAL A 180 -9.09 21.49 16.97
C VAL A 180 -8.69 20.05 16.67
N LEU A 181 -9.60 19.08 16.83
CA LEU A 181 -9.31 17.66 16.54
C LEU A 181 -9.13 17.43 15.04
N THR A 182 -9.96 18.05 14.20
CA THR A 182 -9.82 17.95 12.74
C THR A 182 -8.46 18.48 12.28
N LYS A 183 -8.04 19.66 12.76
CA LYS A 183 -6.71 20.21 12.45
C LYS A 183 -5.56 19.34 12.96
N THR A 184 -5.71 18.75 14.15
CA THR A 184 -4.71 17.82 14.68
C THR A 184 -4.58 16.58 13.79
N LEU A 185 -5.72 16.01 13.34
CA LEU A 185 -5.73 14.92 12.37
C LEU A 185 -5.07 15.32 11.04
N ASP A 186 -5.32 16.55 10.55
CA ASP A 186 -4.70 17.04 9.33
C ASP A 186 -3.17 17.08 9.42
N PHE A 187 -2.61 17.57 10.54
CA PHE A 187 -1.17 17.56 10.77
C PHE A 187 -0.62 16.14 10.86
N CYS A 188 -1.25 15.25 11.61
CA CYS A 188 -0.82 13.86 11.72
C CYS A 188 -0.92 13.12 10.37
N ALA A 189 -1.99 13.33 9.62
CA ALA A 189 -2.18 12.77 8.29
C ALA A 189 -1.15 13.30 7.30
N GLY A 190 -0.82 14.59 7.36
CA GLY A 190 0.19 15.23 6.51
C GLY A 190 1.58 14.64 6.65
N LEU A 191 1.89 13.97 7.76
CA LEU A 191 3.15 13.25 7.96
C LEU A 191 3.25 11.96 7.13
N ASN A 192 2.13 11.44 6.56
CA ASN A 192 2.11 10.12 5.93
C ASN A 192 3.13 10.03 4.78
N THR A 193 3.05 10.91 3.81
CA THR A 193 3.95 10.90 2.65
C THR A 193 5.42 11.09 3.04
N PRO A 194 5.80 12.11 3.85
CA PRO A 194 7.19 12.28 4.27
C PRO A 194 7.75 11.09 5.04
N LEU A 195 7.05 10.60 6.06
CA LEU A 195 7.53 9.48 6.88
C LEU A 195 7.63 8.19 6.07
N ALA A 196 6.64 7.90 5.21
CA ALA A 196 6.66 6.75 4.33
C ALA A 196 7.87 6.77 3.40
N MET A 197 8.15 7.91 2.79
CA MET A 197 9.25 8.06 1.85
C MET A 197 10.62 8.07 2.55
N PHE A 198 10.74 8.65 3.73
CA PHE A 198 11.96 8.53 4.53
C PHE A 198 12.24 7.08 4.91
N ALA A 199 11.22 6.33 5.33
CA ALA A 199 11.37 4.90 5.61
C ALA A 199 11.81 4.11 4.36
N VAL A 200 11.20 4.38 3.21
CA VAL A 200 11.60 3.78 1.91
C VAL A 200 13.06 4.12 1.60
N GLY A 201 13.47 5.38 1.77
CA GLY A 201 14.85 5.82 1.58
C GLY A 201 15.84 5.06 2.45
N VAL A 202 15.50 4.86 3.73
CA VAL A 202 16.30 4.05 4.66
C VAL A 202 16.40 2.60 4.20
N TYR A 203 15.30 1.97 3.73
CA TYR A 203 15.35 0.61 3.18
C TYR A 203 16.25 0.53 1.93
N LEU A 204 16.11 1.47 1.00
CA LEU A 204 16.96 1.55 -0.19
C LEU A 204 18.45 1.70 0.17
N ALA A 205 18.77 2.47 1.21
CA ALA A 205 20.14 2.69 1.65
C ALA A 205 20.80 1.45 2.25
N GLN A 206 20.02 0.48 2.73
CA GLN A 206 20.51 -0.80 3.24
C GLN A 206 20.82 -1.81 2.12
N CYS A 207 20.37 -1.55 0.88
CA CYS A 207 20.59 -2.43 -0.24
C CYS A 207 21.93 -2.17 -0.94
N SER A 208 22.54 -3.24 -1.45
CA SER A 208 23.62 -3.14 -2.42
C SER A 208 23.06 -3.15 -3.85
N PHE A 209 22.95 -1.97 -4.48
CA PHE A 209 22.37 -1.83 -5.82
C PHE A 209 23.00 -2.76 -6.85
N LEU A 210 24.33 -2.91 -6.84
CA LEU A 210 25.05 -3.78 -7.79
C LEU A 210 24.71 -5.26 -7.61
N LYS A 211 24.51 -5.72 -6.36
CA LYS A 211 24.10 -7.09 -6.08
C LYS A 211 22.63 -7.31 -6.45
N MET A 212 21.79 -6.34 -6.15
CA MET A 212 20.37 -6.36 -6.47
C MET A 212 20.13 -6.47 -7.98
N LEU A 213 20.84 -5.69 -8.81
CA LEU A 213 20.71 -5.73 -10.26
C LEU A 213 21.12 -7.08 -10.89
N LYS A 214 21.93 -7.90 -10.20
CA LYS A 214 22.36 -9.21 -10.69
C LYS A 214 21.38 -10.33 -10.34
N ARG A 215 20.38 -10.09 -9.48
CA ARG A 215 19.42 -11.11 -9.05
C ARG A 215 18.20 -11.16 -9.98
N GLY A 216 18.20 -12.03 -10.99
CA GLY A 216 17.11 -12.19 -11.95
C GLY A 216 15.72 -12.42 -11.31
N LYS A 217 15.65 -13.08 -10.14
CA LYS A 217 14.39 -13.29 -9.40
C LYS A 217 13.69 -11.98 -9.01
N LEU A 218 14.41 -10.91 -8.72
CA LEU A 218 13.82 -9.62 -8.35
C LEU A 218 13.04 -9.00 -9.52
N TYR A 219 13.55 -9.16 -10.74
CA TYR A 219 12.84 -8.71 -11.94
C TYR A 219 11.57 -9.51 -12.18
N ALA A 220 11.61 -10.84 -11.96
CA ALA A 220 10.43 -11.67 -12.10
C ALA A 220 9.34 -11.30 -11.09
N VAL A 221 9.69 -11.08 -9.81
CA VAL A 221 8.74 -10.64 -8.78
C VAL A 221 8.18 -9.25 -9.12
N SER A 222 9.04 -8.32 -9.54
CA SER A 222 8.63 -6.97 -9.93
C SER A 222 7.72 -6.99 -11.15
N ALA A 223 8.02 -7.80 -12.17
CA ALA A 223 7.17 -7.94 -13.36
C ALA A 223 5.78 -8.49 -13.02
N VAL A 224 5.70 -9.52 -12.18
CA VAL A 224 4.40 -10.06 -11.74
C VAL A 224 3.66 -9.03 -10.88
N ARG A 225 4.33 -8.38 -9.91
CA ARG A 225 3.71 -7.44 -8.98
C ARG A 225 3.26 -6.13 -9.62
N LEU A 226 4.10 -5.56 -10.51
CA LEU A 226 3.90 -4.21 -11.05
C LEU A 226 3.29 -4.19 -12.46
N VAL A 227 3.25 -5.33 -13.15
CA VAL A 227 2.72 -5.41 -14.52
C VAL A 227 1.61 -6.45 -14.61
N LEU A 228 1.90 -7.73 -14.39
CA LEU A 228 0.93 -8.80 -14.62
C LEU A 228 -0.33 -8.64 -13.74
N ILE A 229 -0.16 -8.54 -12.44
CA ILE A 229 -1.27 -8.40 -11.49
C ILE A 229 -2.07 -7.12 -11.75
N PRO A 230 -1.45 -5.92 -11.88
CA PRO A 230 -2.19 -4.71 -12.17
C PRO A 230 -2.94 -4.72 -13.50
N LEU A 231 -2.41 -5.35 -14.55
CA LEU A 231 -3.12 -5.51 -15.82
C LEU A 231 -4.35 -6.42 -15.69
N ILE A 232 -4.25 -7.51 -14.93
CA ILE A 232 -5.42 -8.36 -14.62
C ILE A 232 -6.46 -7.56 -13.84
N VAL A 233 -6.04 -6.79 -12.83
CA VAL A 233 -6.93 -5.95 -12.03
C VAL A 233 -7.57 -4.86 -12.87
N LEU A 234 -6.82 -4.22 -13.76
CA LEU A 234 -7.34 -3.24 -14.72
C LEU A 234 -8.44 -3.86 -15.60
N ALA A 235 -8.18 -5.03 -16.17
CA ALA A 235 -9.16 -5.75 -16.98
C ALA A 235 -10.42 -6.09 -16.18
N LEU A 236 -10.27 -6.60 -14.95
CA LEU A 236 -11.40 -6.90 -14.06
C LEU A 236 -12.24 -5.66 -13.77
N LEU A 237 -11.61 -4.56 -13.38
CA LEU A 237 -12.30 -3.31 -13.06
C LEU A 237 -12.95 -2.65 -14.28
N THR A 238 -12.47 -2.94 -15.48
CA THR A 238 -13.04 -2.43 -16.74
C THR A 238 -14.31 -3.19 -17.11
N VAL A 239 -14.32 -4.52 -16.89
CA VAL A 239 -15.46 -5.38 -17.27
C VAL A 239 -16.62 -5.28 -16.29
N ILE A 240 -16.37 -4.97 -15.01
CA ILE A 240 -17.42 -4.89 -13.99
C ILE A 240 -18.14 -3.53 -14.11
N PRO A 241 -19.45 -3.51 -14.46
CA PRO A 241 -20.21 -2.27 -14.58
C PRO A 241 -20.54 -1.69 -13.20
N GLY A 242 -20.85 -0.38 -13.17
CA GLY A 242 -21.39 0.29 -11.96
C GLY A 242 -20.35 0.61 -10.87
N ILE A 243 -19.07 0.39 -11.11
CA ILE A 243 -18.00 0.82 -10.18
C ILE A 243 -17.62 2.27 -10.49
N GLY A 244 -17.77 3.17 -9.51
CA GLY A 244 -17.37 4.58 -9.64
C GLY A 244 -15.85 4.75 -9.85
N ASN A 245 -15.47 5.83 -10.52
CA ASN A 245 -14.05 6.07 -10.85
C ASN A 245 -13.13 6.15 -9.63
N ASP A 246 -13.58 6.74 -8.53
CA ASP A 246 -12.79 6.80 -7.29
C ASP A 246 -12.44 5.42 -6.77
N ILE A 247 -13.40 4.48 -6.83
CA ILE A 247 -13.18 3.09 -6.45
C ILE A 247 -12.25 2.40 -7.45
N ARG A 248 -12.48 2.58 -8.76
CA ARG A 248 -11.65 1.98 -9.81
C ARG A 248 -10.19 2.40 -9.68
N TYR A 249 -9.92 3.71 -9.64
CA TYR A 249 -8.57 4.23 -9.50
C TYR A 249 -7.95 3.87 -8.15
N GLY A 250 -8.70 3.99 -7.05
CA GLY A 250 -8.25 3.61 -5.73
C GLY A 250 -7.81 2.15 -5.64
N MET A 251 -8.61 1.22 -6.14
CA MET A 251 -8.32 -0.21 -6.17
C MET A 251 -7.16 -0.56 -7.10
N LEU A 252 -7.14 0.02 -8.31
CA LEU A 252 -6.07 -0.20 -9.28
C LEU A 252 -4.72 0.26 -8.74
N ILE A 253 -4.64 1.49 -8.21
CA ILE A 253 -3.40 2.03 -7.63
C ILE A 253 -2.98 1.21 -6.43
N SER A 254 -3.91 0.83 -5.54
CA SER A 254 -3.61 -0.03 -4.39
C SER A 254 -3.02 -1.38 -4.83
N ALA A 255 -3.57 -1.97 -5.89
CA ALA A 255 -3.06 -3.21 -6.48
C ALA A 255 -1.74 -3.01 -7.23
N ALA A 256 -1.47 -1.84 -7.82
CA ALA A 256 -0.26 -1.52 -8.58
C ALA A 256 0.92 -1.06 -7.71
N CYS A 257 0.71 -0.83 -6.42
CA CYS A 257 1.77 -0.45 -5.49
C CYS A 257 2.90 -1.47 -5.45
N PRO A 258 4.15 -1.04 -5.16
CA PRO A 258 5.28 -1.93 -5.02
C PRO A 258 5.07 -2.95 -3.88
N VAL A 259 6.01 -3.87 -3.75
CA VAL A 259 6.00 -4.90 -2.70
C VAL A 259 5.89 -4.27 -1.32
N GLY A 260 5.03 -4.81 -0.48
CA GLY A 260 4.82 -4.35 0.88
C GLY A 260 6.07 -4.48 1.76
N SER A 261 6.45 -3.40 2.45
CA SER A 261 7.60 -3.38 3.36
C SER A 261 7.49 -4.40 4.50
N ASN A 262 6.28 -4.85 4.82
CA ASN A 262 6.02 -5.92 5.78
C ASN A 262 6.73 -7.24 5.42
N LEU A 263 7.03 -7.49 4.13
CA LEU A 263 7.82 -8.65 3.72
C LEU A 263 9.16 -8.71 4.43
N ALA A 264 9.89 -7.58 4.52
CA ALA A 264 11.17 -7.52 5.21
C ALA A 264 11.01 -7.77 6.72
N VAL A 265 9.97 -7.20 7.34
CA VAL A 265 9.67 -7.39 8.75
C VAL A 265 9.39 -8.86 9.05
N TYR A 266 8.50 -9.49 8.28
CA TYR A 266 8.15 -10.90 8.50
C TYR A 266 9.30 -11.86 8.15
N ALA A 267 10.09 -11.57 7.11
CA ALA A 267 11.27 -12.36 6.81
C ALA A 267 12.24 -12.37 8.00
N ARG A 268 12.46 -11.21 8.64
CA ARG A 268 13.31 -11.11 9.83
C ARG A 268 12.72 -11.81 11.05
N LEU A 269 11.41 -11.67 11.30
CA LEU A 269 10.73 -12.28 12.45
C LEU A 269 10.68 -13.80 12.37
N HIS A 270 10.74 -14.37 11.17
CA HIS A 270 10.61 -15.81 10.93
C HIS A 270 11.90 -16.43 10.37
N ASP A 271 13.06 -15.79 10.60
CA ASP A 271 14.40 -16.29 10.21
C ASP A 271 14.50 -16.70 8.73
N LYS A 272 13.89 -15.87 7.83
CA LYS A 272 14.01 -16.04 6.37
C LYS A 272 15.06 -15.10 5.79
N ASP A 273 15.38 -15.26 4.50
CA ASP A 273 16.36 -14.41 3.81
C ASP A 273 15.92 -12.93 3.83
N TYR A 274 16.30 -12.23 4.90
CA TYR A 274 16.01 -10.81 5.10
C TYR A 274 16.57 -9.96 3.96
N THR A 275 17.79 -10.30 3.49
CA THR A 275 18.44 -9.55 2.41
C THR A 275 17.63 -9.63 1.13
N TYR A 276 17.19 -10.83 0.76
CA TYR A 276 16.34 -11.03 -0.41
C TYR A 276 14.99 -10.33 -0.27
N ALA A 277 14.40 -10.36 0.92
CA ALA A 277 13.13 -9.65 1.19
C ALA A 277 13.28 -8.13 1.02
N VAL A 278 14.32 -7.52 1.60
CA VAL A 278 14.60 -6.08 1.47
C VAL A 278 14.92 -5.69 0.03
N GLU A 279 15.72 -6.47 -0.67
CA GLU A 279 16.04 -6.25 -2.08
C GLU A 279 14.79 -6.35 -2.98
N THR A 280 13.85 -7.25 -2.65
CA THR A 280 12.57 -7.39 -3.37
C THR A 280 11.71 -6.14 -3.20
N VAL A 281 11.58 -5.63 -1.98
CA VAL A 281 10.90 -4.37 -1.69
C VAL A 281 11.55 -3.21 -2.44
N ALA A 282 12.88 -3.10 -2.34
CA ALA A 282 13.66 -2.02 -2.95
C ALA A 282 13.55 -2.02 -4.49
N ALA A 283 13.73 -3.17 -5.14
CA ALA A 283 13.65 -3.30 -6.60
C ALA A 283 12.26 -2.91 -7.12
N SER A 284 11.20 -3.46 -6.52
CA SER A 284 9.84 -3.12 -6.93
C SER A 284 9.51 -1.64 -6.71
N THR A 285 10.04 -1.04 -5.62
CA THR A 285 9.87 0.38 -5.35
C THR A 285 10.54 1.25 -6.43
N LEU A 286 11.73 0.87 -6.90
CA LEU A 286 12.39 1.60 -7.99
C LEU A 286 11.62 1.49 -9.31
N PHE A 287 11.13 0.30 -9.64
CA PHE A 287 10.41 0.08 -10.91
C PHE A 287 8.99 0.68 -10.92
N CYS A 288 8.35 0.86 -9.75
CA CYS A 288 7.01 1.43 -9.69
C CYS A 288 6.94 2.89 -10.17
N VAL A 289 8.07 3.62 -10.20
CA VAL A 289 8.18 4.99 -10.75
C VAL A 289 7.65 5.06 -12.17
N VAL A 290 7.95 4.03 -12.96
CA VAL A 290 7.57 3.97 -14.38
C VAL A 290 6.24 3.23 -14.54
N THR A 291 6.06 2.12 -13.83
CA THR A 291 4.90 1.24 -14.08
C THR A 291 3.57 1.84 -13.61
N ILE A 292 3.55 2.56 -12.47
CA ILE A 292 2.29 3.14 -11.96
C ILE A 292 1.77 4.24 -12.90
N PRO A 293 2.57 5.26 -13.32
CA PRO A 293 2.08 6.26 -14.27
C PRO A 293 1.59 5.68 -15.59
N LEU A 294 2.31 4.71 -16.15
CA LEU A 294 1.90 4.06 -17.40
C LEU A 294 0.57 3.31 -17.25
N LEU A 295 0.40 2.61 -16.14
CA LEU A 295 -0.82 1.87 -15.85
C LEU A 295 -2.03 2.79 -15.66
N VAL A 296 -1.86 3.90 -14.92
CA VAL A 296 -2.93 4.88 -14.71
C VAL A 296 -3.26 5.61 -16.01
N GLN A 297 -2.28 5.87 -16.87
CA GLN A 297 -2.54 6.39 -18.21
C GLN A 297 -3.36 5.43 -19.05
N LEU A 298 -3.02 4.14 -19.04
CA LEU A 298 -3.78 3.10 -19.72
C LEU A 298 -5.22 3.00 -19.18
N ALA A 299 -5.37 3.06 -17.86
CA ALA A 299 -6.69 3.11 -17.23
C ALA A 299 -7.51 4.33 -17.67
N GLY A 300 -6.88 5.50 -17.76
CA GLY A 300 -7.51 6.73 -18.24
C GLY A 300 -8.03 6.61 -19.67
N ILE A 301 -7.30 5.93 -20.55
CA ILE A 301 -7.73 5.66 -21.93
C ILE A 301 -8.95 4.71 -21.93
N LEU A 302 -8.94 3.66 -21.10
CA LEU A 302 -10.00 2.66 -21.08
C LEU A 302 -11.27 3.13 -20.38
N TRP A 303 -11.15 3.99 -19.36
CA TRP A 303 -12.29 4.42 -18.54
C TRP A 303 -12.86 5.79 -18.92
N SER A 304 -12.18 6.53 -19.80
CA SER A 304 -12.69 7.78 -20.39
C SER A 304 -13.56 7.55 -21.64
N MET A 305 -13.72 6.30 -22.03
CA MET A 305 -14.73 5.87 -23.01
C MET A 305 -16.02 5.49 -22.26
#